data_878d66cc0d9eb65d400f5194e2099bf0
#
_entry.id   878d66cc0d9eb65d400f5194e2099bf0
#
_cell.length_a   1.000
_cell.length_b   1.000
_cell.length_c   1.000
_cell.angle_alpha   90.00
_cell.angle_beta   90.00
_cell.angle_gamma   90.00
#
_symmetry.space_group_name_H-M   'P 1'
#
loop_
_entity.id
_entity.type
_entity.pdbx_description
1 polymer ?
#
loop_
_entity_poly.entity_id
_entity_poly.type
_entity_poly.pdbx_seq_one_letter_code
_entity_poly.pdbx_strand_id
1 'polypeptide(L)'
;MEKILEIKKLTKSYGNRVLFENVDLDLNYGDVVGIVGPSGAGKTTFLKCVNGLILPDCGSIYFEGTDINEINKVQLRQDIGIVFQDYNLFEHMNVIDNLTVALKCVKKMNDDVAKRKAKKLLKKFNLINKEFSYPDQLSGGERQRIAIIRTLLMGPKVILLDEPTSALDKNNKNQVFKIIEELSNNRITLIIVSHEEQFIKKVSNKIIKIGYGEKGCI
;
A
#
# COMPACT_ATOMS: atom_id res chain seq x y z
N MET A 1 -17.14 16.05 2.58
CA MET A 1 -15.77 15.67 2.15
C MET A 1 -15.90 14.79 0.93
N GLU A 2 -15.00 14.93 -0.01
CA GLU A 2 -15.04 14.18 -1.27
C GLU A 2 -14.50 12.77 -1.04
N LYS A 3 -15.30 11.75 -1.41
CA LYS A 3 -14.92 10.35 -1.27
C LYS A 3 -13.93 9.97 -2.37
N ILE A 4 -12.85 9.31 -1.99
CA ILE A 4 -11.84 8.76 -2.92
C ILE A 4 -12.08 7.28 -3.20
N LEU A 5 -12.53 6.52 -2.19
CA LEU A 5 -12.75 5.08 -2.31
C LEU A 5 -14.04 4.71 -1.58
N GLU A 6 -14.91 3.95 -2.25
CA GLU A 6 -16.11 3.35 -1.65
C GLU A 6 -16.07 1.84 -1.88
N ILE A 7 -16.23 1.07 -0.83
CA ILE A 7 -16.30 -0.38 -0.84
C ILE A 7 -17.66 -0.78 -0.32
N LYS A 8 -18.43 -1.55 -1.08
CA LYS A 8 -19.81 -1.93 -0.76
C LYS A 8 -19.97 -3.43 -0.75
N LYS A 9 -20.33 -3.97 0.42
CA LYS A 9 -20.66 -5.39 0.66
C LYS A 9 -19.60 -6.35 0.10
N LEU A 10 -18.32 -5.97 0.24
CA LEU A 10 -17.23 -6.75 -0.34
C LEU A 10 -17.11 -8.10 0.36
N THR A 11 -17.14 -9.17 -0.44
CA THR A 11 -17.07 -10.55 0.06
C THR A 11 -16.03 -11.33 -0.75
N LYS A 12 -15.22 -12.14 -0.06
CA LYS A 12 -14.24 -13.03 -0.67
C LYS A 12 -14.10 -14.34 0.07
N SER A 13 -14.11 -15.44 -0.68
CA SER A 13 -13.92 -16.80 -0.20
C SER A 13 -12.89 -17.54 -1.04
N TYR A 14 -12.31 -18.59 -0.48
CA TYR A 14 -11.54 -19.61 -1.22
C TYR A 14 -12.08 -20.98 -0.86
N GLY A 15 -12.72 -21.66 -1.83
CA GLY A 15 -13.47 -22.88 -1.58
C GLY A 15 -14.56 -22.64 -0.54
N ASN A 16 -14.60 -23.43 0.52
CA ASN A 16 -15.58 -23.30 1.59
C ASN A 16 -15.16 -22.31 2.70
N ARG A 17 -13.99 -21.66 2.57
CA ARG A 17 -13.49 -20.73 3.58
C ARG A 17 -13.81 -19.29 3.20
N VAL A 18 -14.73 -18.67 3.95
CA VAL A 18 -14.99 -17.23 3.84
C VAL A 18 -13.83 -16.49 4.53
N LEU A 19 -13.17 -15.57 3.81
CA LEU A 19 -12.12 -14.72 4.36
C LEU A 19 -12.70 -13.47 4.99
N PHE A 20 -13.59 -12.81 4.27
CA PHE A 20 -14.35 -11.66 4.76
C PHE A 20 -15.68 -11.59 4.00
N GLU A 21 -16.70 -11.05 4.67
CA GLU A 21 -18.06 -11.00 4.16
C GLU A 21 -18.70 -9.64 4.47
N ASN A 22 -19.41 -9.10 3.47
CA ASN A 22 -20.19 -7.86 3.59
C ASN A 22 -19.40 -6.67 4.17
N VAL A 23 -18.13 -6.52 3.78
CA VAL A 23 -17.30 -5.40 4.24
C VAL A 23 -17.69 -4.12 3.51
N ASP A 24 -18.10 -3.12 4.28
CA ASP A 24 -18.38 -1.76 3.81
C ASP A 24 -17.29 -0.81 4.33
N LEU A 25 -16.79 0.08 3.46
CA LEU A 25 -15.79 1.06 3.84
C LEU A 25 -15.82 2.26 2.91
N ASP A 26 -15.98 3.46 3.50
CA ASP A 26 -15.86 4.74 2.80
C ASP A 26 -14.61 5.49 3.25
N LEU A 27 -13.78 5.91 2.28
CA LEU A 27 -12.61 6.75 2.52
C LEU A 27 -12.75 8.09 1.81
N ASN A 28 -12.39 9.16 2.54
CA ASN A 28 -12.19 10.48 1.97
C ASN A 28 -10.70 10.70 1.65
N TYR A 29 -10.39 11.72 0.85
CA TYR A 29 -9.00 12.13 0.62
C TYR A 29 -8.30 12.45 1.94
N GLY A 30 -7.14 11.82 2.16
CA GLY A 30 -6.31 11.98 3.34
C GLY A 30 -6.69 11.11 4.54
N ASP A 31 -7.71 10.25 4.43
CA ASP A 31 -8.02 9.28 5.47
C ASP A 31 -6.88 8.25 5.62
N VAL A 32 -6.62 7.85 6.85
CA VAL A 32 -5.73 6.73 7.18
C VAL A 32 -6.55 5.65 7.86
N VAL A 33 -6.79 4.56 7.16
CA VAL A 33 -7.59 3.43 7.67
C VAL A 33 -6.68 2.28 8.07
N GLY A 34 -6.80 1.85 9.31
CA GLY A 34 -6.18 0.63 9.83
C GLY A 34 -7.09 -0.58 9.66
N ILE A 35 -6.56 -1.66 9.14
CA ILE A 35 -7.24 -2.95 9.07
C ILE A 35 -6.53 -3.92 10.01
N VAL A 36 -7.25 -4.40 11.00
CA VAL A 36 -6.75 -5.36 11.98
C VAL A 36 -7.51 -6.68 11.89
N GLY A 37 -6.86 -7.74 12.32
CA GLY A 37 -7.47 -9.08 12.35
C GLY A 37 -6.41 -10.17 12.49
N PRO A 38 -6.81 -11.41 12.81
CA PRO A 38 -5.88 -12.52 12.99
C PRO A 38 -5.11 -12.86 11.72
N SER A 39 -4.01 -13.59 11.87
CA SER A 39 -3.28 -14.13 10.71
C SER A 39 -4.20 -15.03 9.88
N GLY A 40 -4.13 -14.92 8.57
CA GLY A 40 -4.97 -15.69 7.65
C GLY A 40 -6.43 -15.22 7.53
N ALA A 41 -6.81 -14.07 8.13
CA ALA A 41 -8.16 -13.49 8.03
C ALA A 41 -8.46 -12.83 6.66
N GLY A 42 -7.55 -12.91 5.71
CA GLY A 42 -7.78 -12.36 4.36
C GLY A 42 -7.41 -10.89 4.19
N LYS A 43 -6.69 -10.27 5.14
CA LYS A 43 -6.29 -8.85 5.07
C LYS A 43 -5.53 -8.49 3.80
N THR A 44 -4.49 -9.27 3.45
CA THR A 44 -3.74 -9.12 2.19
C THR A 44 -4.64 -9.32 0.97
N THR A 45 -5.59 -10.27 1.04
CA THR A 45 -6.56 -10.51 -0.04
C THR A 45 -7.49 -9.32 -0.21
N PHE A 46 -7.92 -8.70 0.88
CA PHE A 46 -8.71 -7.47 0.84
C PHE A 46 -7.94 -6.35 0.12
N LEU A 47 -6.69 -6.09 0.46
CA LEU A 47 -5.85 -5.11 -0.25
C LEU A 47 -5.72 -5.45 -1.74
N LYS A 48 -5.53 -6.73 -2.08
CA LYS A 48 -5.45 -7.17 -3.47
C LYS A 48 -6.77 -6.97 -4.23
N CYS A 49 -7.93 -7.11 -3.57
CA CYS A 49 -9.22 -6.76 -4.18
C CYS A 49 -9.32 -5.26 -4.43
N VAL A 50 -8.94 -4.42 -3.46
CA VAL A 50 -8.95 -2.95 -3.59
C VAL A 50 -8.05 -2.47 -4.74
N ASN A 51 -6.89 -3.09 -4.93
CA ASN A 51 -5.95 -2.79 -6.03
C ASN A 51 -6.36 -3.43 -7.39
N GLY A 52 -7.44 -4.20 -7.43
CA GLY A 52 -7.88 -4.91 -8.63
C GLY A 52 -6.93 -6.01 -9.11
N LEU A 53 -6.12 -6.58 -8.20
CA LEU A 53 -5.29 -7.76 -8.47
C LEU A 53 -6.08 -9.06 -8.35
N ILE A 54 -7.09 -9.09 -7.48
CA ILE A 54 -8.00 -10.22 -7.27
C ILE A 54 -9.42 -9.68 -7.39
N LEU A 55 -10.29 -10.41 -8.06
CA LEU A 55 -11.71 -10.09 -8.11
C LEU A 55 -12.40 -10.57 -6.82
N PRO A 56 -13.25 -9.75 -6.19
CA PRO A 56 -14.13 -10.20 -5.13
C PRO A 56 -15.16 -11.18 -5.67
N ASP A 57 -15.80 -11.96 -4.79
CA ASP A 57 -16.89 -12.87 -5.19
C ASP A 57 -18.22 -12.09 -5.23
N CYS A 58 -18.40 -11.12 -4.30
CA CYS A 58 -19.56 -10.22 -4.29
C CYS A 58 -19.13 -8.82 -3.84
N GLY A 59 -20.01 -7.85 -4.08
CA GLY A 59 -19.78 -6.44 -3.75
C GLY A 59 -19.07 -5.66 -4.84
N SER A 60 -18.88 -4.37 -4.60
CA SER A 60 -18.31 -3.44 -5.58
C SER A 60 -17.33 -2.50 -4.91
N ILE A 61 -16.35 -2.05 -5.68
CA ILE A 61 -15.34 -1.06 -5.25
C ILE A 61 -15.37 0.09 -6.25
N TYR A 62 -15.55 1.31 -5.74
CA TYR A 62 -15.56 2.52 -6.56
C TYR A 62 -14.37 3.39 -6.18
N PHE A 63 -13.63 3.83 -7.17
CA PHE A 63 -12.54 4.78 -7.04
C PHE A 63 -12.94 6.09 -7.73
N GLU A 64 -12.99 7.18 -6.97
CA GLU A 64 -13.47 8.49 -7.45
C GLU A 64 -14.83 8.38 -8.17
N GLY A 65 -15.75 7.57 -7.59
CA GLY A 65 -17.10 7.35 -8.11
C GLY A 65 -17.23 6.38 -9.28
N THR A 66 -16.12 5.89 -9.85
CA THR A 66 -16.11 4.92 -10.96
C THR A 66 -15.82 3.50 -10.44
N ASP A 67 -16.57 2.50 -10.90
CA ASP A 67 -16.29 1.09 -10.57
C ASP A 67 -14.88 0.73 -11.05
N ILE A 68 -14.06 0.13 -10.16
CA ILE A 68 -12.67 -0.22 -10.50
C ILE A 68 -12.57 -1.25 -11.64
N ASN A 69 -13.66 -1.95 -11.96
CA ASN A 69 -13.71 -2.89 -13.09
C ASN A 69 -13.79 -2.17 -14.44
N GLU A 70 -14.31 -0.95 -14.46
CA GLU A 70 -14.40 -0.09 -15.65
C GLU A 70 -13.11 0.70 -15.89
N ILE A 71 -12.25 0.83 -14.88
CA ILE A 71 -10.98 1.56 -14.98
C ILE A 71 -9.91 0.67 -15.63
N ASN A 72 -9.13 1.24 -16.54
CA ASN A 72 -7.94 0.57 -17.06
C ASN A 72 -7.01 0.13 -15.91
N LYS A 73 -6.64 -1.15 -15.88
CA LYS A 73 -5.88 -1.72 -14.75
C LYS A 73 -4.48 -1.10 -14.56
N VAL A 74 -3.86 -0.59 -15.62
CA VAL A 74 -2.57 0.13 -15.51
C VAL A 74 -2.79 1.47 -14.81
N GLN A 75 -3.84 2.20 -15.19
CA GLN A 75 -4.19 3.48 -14.56
C GLN A 75 -4.59 3.27 -13.09
N LEU A 76 -5.48 2.31 -12.82
CA LEU A 76 -5.90 2.00 -11.45
C LEU A 76 -4.70 1.74 -10.52
N ARG A 77 -3.72 0.93 -10.98
CA ARG A 77 -2.53 0.59 -10.20
C ARG A 77 -1.50 1.73 -10.10
N GLN A 78 -1.60 2.76 -10.93
CA GLN A 78 -0.87 4.01 -10.72
C GLN A 78 -1.50 4.84 -9.62
N ASP A 79 -2.84 4.93 -9.60
CA ASP A 79 -3.58 5.75 -8.64
C ASP A 79 -3.73 5.06 -7.27
N ILE A 80 -3.86 3.72 -7.26
CA ILE A 80 -3.90 2.90 -6.04
C ILE A 80 -2.63 2.04 -5.97
N GLY A 81 -1.60 2.55 -5.31
CA GLY A 81 -0.34 1.83 -5.11
C GLY A 81 -0.44 0.80 -3.99
N ILE A 82 0.33 -0.29 -4.09
CA ILE A 82 0.41 -1.29 -3.03
C ILE A 82 1.87 -1.61 -2.67
N VAL A 83 2.15 -1.71 -1.38
CA VAL A 83 3.42 -2.16 -0.81
C VAL A 83 3.15 -3.45 -0.06
N PHE A 84 3.75 -4.54 -0.52
CA PHE A 84 3.60 -5.87 0.07
C PHE A 84 4.58 -6.10 1.22
N GLN A 85 4.26 -7.05 2.09
CA GLN A 85 5.09 -7.48 3.20
C GLN A 85 6.48 -7.97 2.75
N ASP A 86 6.58 -8.66 1.61
CA ASP A 86 7.83 -9.18 1.05
C ASP A 86 8.57 -8.16 0.17
N TYR A 87 8.19 -6.87 0.25
CA TYR A 87 8.77 -5.75 -0.49
C TYR A 87 8.67 -5.87 -2.03
N ASN A 88 8.74 -7.05 -2.59
CA ASN A 88 8.69 -7.37 -4.03
C ASN A 88 9.65 -6.50 -4.87
N LEU A 89 10.86 -6.29 -4.37
CA LEU A 89 11.93 -5.65 -5.13
C LEU A 89 12.44 -6.64 -6.19
N PHE A 90 12.86 -6.12 -7.33
CA PHE A 90 13.48 -6.92 -8.37
C PHE A 90 14.93 -7.24 -7.96
N GLU A 91 15.21 -8.48 -7.62
CA GLU A 91 16.50 -8.93 -7.06
C GLU A 91 17.68 -8.72 -8.04
N HIS A 92 17.41 -8.80 -9.34
CA HIS A 92 18.40 -8.59 -10.41
C HIS A 92 18.63 -7.11 -10.77
N MET A 93 17.98 -6.18 -10.08
CA MET A 93 18.09 -4.73 -10.27
C MET A 93 18.62 -4.07 -9.00
N ASN A 94 19.52 -3.10 -9.15
CA ASN A 94 19.91 -2.24 -8.04
C ASN A 94 18.76 -1.30 -7.61
N VAL A 95 18.94 -0.54 -6.54
CA VAL A 95 17.92 0.35 -5.98
C VAL A 95 17.45 1.39 -6.99
N ILE A 96 18.37 2.10 -7.67
CA ILE A 96 17.94 3.16 -8.60
C ILE A 96 17.14 2.60 -9.78
N ASP A 97 17.48 1.40 -10.26
CA ASP A 97 16.76 0.75 -11.34
C ASP A 97 15.39 0.25 -10.87
N ASN A 98 15.29 -0.35 -9.67
CA ASN A 98 14.01 -0.69 -9.02
C ASN A 98 13.06 0.51 -8.93
N LEU A 99 13.60 1.68 -8.62
CA LEU A 99 12.81 2.92 -8.46
C LEU A 99 12.40 3.53 -9.79
N THR A 100 13.19 3.36 -10.84
CA THR A 100 12.96 4.07 -12.11
C THR A 100 12.26 3.24 -13.17
N VAL A 101 12.28 1.91 -13.08
CA VAL A 101 11.73 1.01 -14.10
C VAL A 101 10.27 1.34 -14.43
N ALA A 102 9.41 1.51 -13.42
CA ALA A 102 8.00 1.83 -13.65
C ALA A 102 7.79 3.23 -14.25
N LEU A 103 8.59 4.22 -13.84
CA LEU A 103 8.57 5.56 -14.43
C LEU A 103 8.92 5.53 -15.92
N LYS A 104 9.91 4.72 -16.31
CA LYS A 104 10.34 4.57 -17.70
C LYS A 104 9.33 3.76 -18.52
N CYS A 105 8.92 2.61 -18.02
CA CYS A 105 8.07 1.68 -18.77
C CYS A 105 6.60 2.13 -18.86
N VAL A 106 6.04 2.64 -17.76
CA VAL A 106 4.62 2.98 -17.65
C VAL A 106 4.39 4.46 -17.96
N LYS A 107 5.14 5.36 -17.29
CA LYS A 107 4.99 6.82 -17.50
C LYS A 107 5.79 7.37 -18.68
N LYS A 108 6.54 6.51 -19.39
CA LYS A 108 7.38 6.90 -20.54
C LYS A 108 8.32 8.06 -20.23
N MET A 109 8.76 8.16 -18.97
CA MET A 109 9.64 9.21 -18.49
C MET A 109 11.07 9.00 -18.98
N ASN A 110 11.75 10.10 -19.36
CA ASN A 110 13.17 10.09 -19.70
C ASN A 110 13.99 9.58 -18.49
N ASP A 111 15.05 8.81 -18.77
CA ASP A 111 15.88 8.15 -17.74
C ASP A 111 16.50 9.15 -16.74
N ASP A 112 17.06 10.27 -17.23
CA ASP A 112 17.66 11.28 -16.35
C ASP A 112 16.61 11.95 -15.44
N VAL A 113 15.40 12.18 -15.97
CA VAL A 113 14.31 12.75 -15.19
C VAL A 113 13.84 11.76 -14.13
N ALA A 114 13.70 10.47 -14.49
CA ALA A 114 13.32 9.41 -13.57
C ALA A 114 14.35 9.26 -12.45
N LYS A 115 15.64 9.22 -12.81
CA LYS A 115 16.75 9.14 -11.83
C LYS A 115 16.79 10.34 -10.90
N ARG A 116 16.62 11.57 -11.41
CA ARG A 116 16.56 12.77 -10.55
C ARG A 116 15.42 12.70 -9.54
N LYS A 117 14.21 12.26 -9.94
CA LYS A 117 13.08 12.07 -9.03
C LYS A 117 13.37 11.00 -7.97
N ALA A 118 13.91 9.86 -8.38
CA ALA A 118 14.26 8.78 -7.47
C ALA A 118 15.33 9.23 -6.45
N LYS A 119 16.40 9.89 -6.90
CA LYS A 119 17.46 10.42 -6.01
C LYS A 119 16.94 11.44 -5.01
N LYS A 120 15.97 12.29 -5.40
CA LYS A 120 15.32 13.23 -4.48
C LYS A 120 14.64 12.50 -3.32
N LEU A 121 13.90 11.43 -3.61
CA LEU A 121 13.25 10.62 -2.55
C LEU A 121 14.26 9.79 -1.76
N LEU A 122 15.26 9.19 -2.41
CA LEU A 122 16.34 8.48 -1.70
C LEU A 122 17.03 9.40 -0.69
N LYS A 123 17.34 10.64 -1.09
CA LYS A 123 17.93 11.65 -0.19
C LYS A 123 16.98 11.98 0.98
N LYS A 124 15.70 12.19 0.69
CA LYS A 124 14.66 12.49 1.70
C LYS A 124 14.52 11.38 2.74
N PHE A 125 14.64 10.13 2.33
CA PHE A 125 14.52 8.96 3.20
C PHE A 125 15.87 8.43 3.72
N ASN A 126 16.96 9.21 3.58
CA ASN A 126 18.32 8.89 4.03
C ASN A 126 18.87 7.57 3.45
N LEU A 127 18.59 7.33 2.16
CA LEU A 127 19.00 6.13 1.43
C LEU A 127 19.83 6.43 0.18
N ILE A 128 20.31 7.67 0.00
CA ILE A 128 21.03 8.06 -1.20
C ILE A 128 22.33 7.26 -1.39
N ASN A 129 22.97 6.85 -0.31
CA ASN A 129 24.17 6.01 -0.32
C ASN A 129 23.91 4.56 -0.74
N LYS A 130 22.66 4.16 -0.89
CA LYS A 130 22.22 2.82 -1.30
C LYS A 130 21.76 2.76 -2.75
N GLU A 131 21.91 3.84 -3.53
CA GLU A 131 21.37 3.92 -4.89
C GLU A 131 21.82 2.81 -5.82
N PHE A 132 23.03 2.28 -5.62
CA PHE A 132 23.61 1.20 -6.43
C PHE A 132 23.63 -0.16 -5.72
N SER A 133 23.10 -0.25 -4.49
CA SER A 133 22.99 -1.52 -3.76
C SER A 133 21.92 -2.41 -4.38
N TYR A 134 22.09 -3.70 -4.28
CA TYR A 134 21.09 -4.71 -4.65
C TYR A 134 20.23 -5.08 -3.42
N PRO A 135 19.00 -5.64 -3.62
CA PRO A 135 18.09 -5.96 -2.52
C PRO A 135 18.69 -6.85 -1.43
N ASP A 136 19.57 -7.81 -1.78
CA ASP A 136 20.25 -8.70 -0.84
C ASP A 136 21.25 -7.97 0.08
N GLN A 137 21.75 -6.81 -0.34
CA GLN A 137 22.69 -5.96 0.42
C GLN A 137 21.99 -4.98 1.37
N LEU A 138 20.65 -5.02 1.45
CA LEU A 138 19.84 -4.09 2.21
C LEU A 138 19.27 -4.77 3.46
N SER A 139 19.21 -4.02 4.55
CA SER A 139 18.43 -4.43 5.72
C SER A 139 16.91 -4.46 5.40
N GLY A 140 16.13 -5.20 6.20
CA GLY A 140 14.68 -5.24 6.05
C GLY A 140 14.03 -3.85 6.06
N GLY A 141 14.47 -2.97 6.96
CA GLY A 141 13.96 -1.59 7.01
C GLY A 141 14.35 -0.74 5.81
N GLU A 142 15.53 -0.94 5.22
CA GLU A 142 15.93 -0.28 3.97
C GLU A 142 15.09 -0.78 2.80
N ARG A 143 14.89 -2.10 2.67
CA ARG A 143 14.01 -2.70 1.64
C ARG A 143 12.58 -2.16 1.75
N GLN A 144 12.03 -2.08 2.96
CA GLN A 144 10.70 -1.51 3.19
C GLN A 144 10.59 -0.07 2.71
N ARG A 145 11.53 0.79 3.09
CA ARG A 145 11.53 2.20 2.67
C ARG A 145 11.70 2.34 1.16
N ILE A 146 12.53 1.52 0.52
CA ILE A 146 12.69 1.51 -0.94
C ILE A 146 11.40 1.08 -1.64
N ALA A 147 10.69 0.07 -1.12
CA ALA A 147 9.39 -0.34 -1.65
C ALA A 147 8.34 0.77 -1.54
N ILE A 148 8.32 1.51 -0.42
CA ILE A 148 7.46 2.70 -0.26
C ILE A 148 7.86 3.79 -1.25
N ILE A 149 9.16 4.12 -1.41
CA ILE A 149 9.65 5.12 -2.37
C ILE A 149 9.25 4.73 -3.80
N ARG A 150 9.40 3.46 -4.18
CA ARG A 150 9.00 2.95 -5.50
C ARG A 150 7.54 3.22 -5.79
N THR A 151 6.67 2.97 -4.80
CA THR A 151 5.24 3.25 -4.91
C THR A 151 4.96 4.74 -5.01
N LEU A 152 5.59 5.56 -4.17
CA LEU A 152 5.44 7.03 -4.17
C LEU A 152 5.84 7.69 -5.48
N LEU A 153 6.86 7.17 -6.16
CA LEU A 153 7.32 7.69 -7.45
C LEU A 153 6.25 7.65 -8.54
N MET A 154 5.31 6.72 -8.42
CA MET A 154 4.16 6.65 -9.33
C MET A 154 3.12 7.74 -9.06
N GLY A 155 3.22 8.48 -7.95
CA GLY A 155 2.30 9.55 -7.57
C GLY A 155 0.88 9.04 -7.28
N PRO A 156 0.73 8.01 -6.44
CA PRO A 156 -0.58 7.43 -6.15
C PRO A 156 -1.43 8.38 -5.30
N LYS A 157 -2.75 8.29 -5.44
CA LYS A 157 -3.73 8.96 -4.60
C LYS A 157 -4.06 8.14 -3.34
N VAL A 158 -3.99 6.81 -3.48
CA VAL A 158 -4.18 5.83 -2.39
C VAL A 158 -2.98 4.91 -2.30
N ILE A 159 -2.49 4.65 -1.10
CA ILE A 159 -1.43 3.67 -0.85
C ILE A 159 -1.94 2.59 0.11
N LEU A 160 -1.80 1.36 -0.32
CA LEU A 160 -2.11 0.17 0.47
C LEU A 160 -0.80 -0.38 1.05
N LEU A 161 -0.73 -0.53 2.37
CA LEU A 161 0.44 -1.04 3.08
C LEU A 161 0.09 -2.36 3.76
N ASP A 162 0.72 -3.44 3.31
CA ASP A 162 0.52 -4.78 3.87
C ASP A 162 1.64 -5.09 4.87
N GLU A 163 1.29 -5.13 6.18
CA GLU A 163 2.18 -5.43 7.29
C GLU A 163 3.51 -4.63 7.26
N PRO A 164 3.47 -3.28 7.15
CA PRO A 164 4.66 -2.48 6.87
C PRO A 164 5.72 -2.49 7.97
N THR A 165 5.43 -3.06 9.14
CA THR A 165 6.34 -3.06 10.31
C THR A 165 6.67 -4.46 10.82
N SER A 166 6.10 -5.52 10.26
CA SER A 166 6.10 -6.89 10.85
C SER A 166 7.50 -7.49 11.05
N ALA A 167 8.45 -7.16 10.20
CA ALA A 167 9.82 -7.71 10.23
C ALA A 167 10.88 -6.68 10.66
N LEU A 168 10.46 -5.56 11.29
CA LEU A 168 11.35 -4.45 11.58
C LEU A 168 11.67 -4.34 13.08
N ASP A 169 12.92 -3.97 13.38
CA ASP A 169 13.31 -3.52 14.71
C ASP A 169 12.68 -2.18 15.08
N LYS A 170 12.78 -1.78 16.35
CA LYS A 170 12.15 -0.57 16.90
C LYS A 170 12.56 0.71 16.16
N ASN A 171 13.83 0.82 15.73
CA ASN A 171 14.32 2.02 15.05
C ASN A 171 13.73 2.13 13.64
N ASN A 172 13.73 1.03 12.90
CA ASN A 172 13.13 0.96 11.57
C ASN A 172 11.61 1.15 11.61
N LYS A 173 10.90 0.60 12.62
CA LYS A 173 9.47 0.89 12.85
C LYS A 173 9.20 2.38 13.01
N ASN A 174 10.01 3.08 13.81
CA ASN A 174 9.87 4.52 14.00
C ASN A 174 10.10 5.32 12.70
N GLN A 175 10.98 4.86 11.83
CA GLN A 175 11.20 5.51 10.53
C GLN A 175 10.00 5.31 9.59
N VAL A 176 9.44 4.10 9.54
CA VAL A 176 8.22 3.82 8.75
C VAL A 176 7.03 4.63 9.31
N PHE A 177 6.91 4.73 10.63
CA PHE A 177 5.90 5.57 11.28
C PHE A 177 5.98 7.03 10.80
N LYS A 178 7.17 7.64 10.83
CA LYS A 178 7.37 9.03 10.35
C LYS A 178 7.00 9.19 8.86
N ILE A 179 7.29 8.19 8.04
CA ILE A 179 6.89 8.19 6.63
C ILE A 179 5.37 8.21 6.52
N ILE A 180 4.66 7.36 7.25
CA ILE A 180 3.20 7.27 7.23
C ILE A 180 2.59 8.61 7.71
N GLU A 181 3.09 9.19 8.79
CA GLU A 181 2.65 10.52 9.26
C GLU A 181 2.84 11.59 8.18
N GLU A 182 3.99 11.59 7.53
CA GLU A 182 4.28 12.55 6.46
C GLU A 182 3.35 12.38 5.27
N LEU A 183 3.04 11.14 4.87
CA LEU A 183 2.11 10.84 3.79
C LEU A 183 0.70 11.31 4.14
N SER A 184 0.24 11.06 5.36
CA SER A 184 -1.05 11.53 5.87
C SER A 184 -1.13 13.07 5.87
N ASN A 185 -0.10 13.75 6.34
CA ASN A 185 -0.02 15.22 6.34
C ASN A 185 -0.04 15.81 4.92
N ASN A 186 0.43 15.08 3.92
CA ASN A 186 0.35 15.43 2.51
C ASN A 186 -0.97 15.00 1.84
N ARG A 187 -1.99 14.61 2.63
CA ARG A 187 -3.33 14.19 2.18
C ARG A 187 -3.32 12.97 1.25
N ILE A 188 -2.30 12.12 1.33
CA ILE A 188 -2.32 10.82 0.66
C ILE A 188 -3.21 9.89 1.49
N THR A 189 -4.19 9.27 0.86
CA THR A 189 -5.08 8.32 1.51
C THR A 189 -4.36 6.99 1.72
N LEU A 190 -4.45 6.42 2.93
CA LEU A 190 -3.74 5.20 3.29
C LEU A 190 -4.69 4.12 3.78
N ILE A 191 -4.48 2.88 3.36
CA ILE A 191 -5.05 1.68 3.98
C ILE A 191 -3.88 0.84 4.48
N ILE A 192 -3.84 0.58 5.79
CA ILE A 192 -2.73 -0.09 6.45
C ILE A 192 -3.26 -1.37 7.11
N VAL A 193 -2.75 -2.50 6.68
CA VAL A 193 -3.01 -3.78 7.31
C VAL A 193 -1.88 -4.07 8.31
N SER A 194 -2.22 -4.39 9.54
CA SER A 194 -1.25 -4.86 10.53
C SER A 194 -1.94 -5.69 11.62
N HIS A 195 -1.18 -6.60 12.21
CA HIS A 195 -1.56 -7.31 13.44
C HIS A 195 -1.14 -6.53 14.70
N GLU A 196 -0.34 -5.47 14.57
CA GLU A 196 0.10 -4.60 15.66
C GLU A 196 -0.95 -3.52 15.95
N GLU A 197 -1.97 -3.81 16.76
CA GLU A 197 -3.05 -2.85 17.06
C GLU A 197 -2.55 -1.52 17.62
N GLN A 198 -1.50 -1.52 18.44
CA GLN A 198 -0.93 -0.28 18.99
C GLN A 198 -0.33 0.62 17.91
N PHE A 199 0.27 0.03 16.87
CA PHE A 199 0.77 0.76 15.72
C PHE A 199 -0.39 1.37 14.94
N ILE A 200 -1.41 0.57 14.62
CA ILE A 200 -2.61 1.03 13.90
C ILE A 200 -3.30 2.19 14.63
N LYS A 201 -3.53 2.07 15.96
CA LYS A 201 -4.16 3.13 16.76
C LYS A 201 -3.41 4.46 16.74
N LYS A 202 -2.10 4.45 16.49
CA LYS A 202 -1.29 5.67 16.42
C LYS A 202 -1.37 6.37 15.06
N VAL A 203 -1.52 5.60 13.97
CA VAL A 203 -1.40 6.14 12.60
C VAL A 203 -2.74 6.36 11.92
N SER A 204 -3.81 5.67 12.35
CA SER A 204 -5.10 5.67 11.65
C SER A 204 -6.16 6.52 12.35
N ASN A 205 -6.99 7.17 11.54
CA ASN A 205 -8.20 7.88 12.01
C ASN A 205 -9.46 7.01 11.97
N LYS A 206 -9.40 5.85 11.29
CA LYS A 206 -10.45 4.83 11.27
C LYS A 206 -9.82 3.46 11.42
N ILE A 207 -10.51 2.54 12.10
CA ILE A 207 -10.06 1.15 12.24
C ILE A 207 -11.22 0.24 11.89
N ILE A 208 -10.97 -0.74 11.01
CA ILE A 208 -11.90 -1.84 10.73
C ILE A 208 -11.27 -3.17 11.13
N LYS A 209 -12.12 -4.10 11.57
CA LYS A 209 -11.71 -5.47 11.87
C LYS A 209 -12.15 -6.38 10.74
N ILE A 210 -11.24 -7.22 10.27
CA ILE A 210 -11.55 -8.32 9.37
C ILE A 210 -11.24 -9.62 10.11
N GLY A 211 -12.26 -10.48 10.26
CA GLY A 211 -12.13 -11.75 10.97
C GLY A 211 -13.14 -12.77 10.45
N TYR A 212 -12.96 -14.04 10.85
CA TYR A 212 -13.85 -15.11 10.47
C TYR A 212 -15.26 -14.86 11.04
N GLY A 213 -16.24 -14.55 10.18
CA GLY A 213 -17.64 -14.41 10.56
C GLY A 213 -18.02 -13.11 11.28
N GLU A 214 -17.12 -12.13 11.40
CA GLU A 214 -17.45 -10.82 11.96
C GLU A 214 -17.84 -9.82 10.87
N LYS A 215 -19.04 -9.24 11.02
CA LYS A 215 -19.47 -8.08 10.22
C LYS A 215 -18.57 -6.90 10.60
N GLY A 216 -17.74 -6.46 9.67
CA GLY A 216 -16.84 -5.35 9.92
C GLY A 216 -17.61 -4.03 10.04
N CYS A 217 -17.66 -3.49 11.23
CA CYS A 217 -17.67 -2.04 11.55
C CYS A 217 -17.72 -1.89 13.07
N ILE A 218 -16.72 -1.25 13.64
CA ILE A 218 -16.84 -0.55 14.94
C ILE A 218 -16.64 0.93 14.67
#